data_63947967c4c391a11a6bf1a76d1dbf08
#
_entry.id   63947967c4c391a11a6bf1a76d1dbf08
#
_cell.length_a   1.000
_cell.length_b   1.000
_cell.length_c   1.000
_cell.angle_alpha   90.00
_cell.angle_beta   90.00
_cell.angle_gamma   90.00
#
_symmetry.space_group_name_H-M   'P 1'
#
loop_
_entity.id
_entity.type
_entity.pdbx_description
1 polymer ?
#
loop_
_entity_poly.entity_id
_entity_poly.type
_entity_poly.pdbx_seq_one_letter_code
_entity_poly.pdbx_strand_id
1 'polypeptide(L)'
;GTLARRAFVASEGIAPHFARRALAALSAGALQPARLTTTLRAPLQRFAVQTLSQQLRELAGRNVQDGAIVVLDNASGEVLAWVGSSGELSRAGEVDAVLARRQPGSTLKPFLYAQALAERRLTAASLIDDSPAHIATAGGLYIPQNYDLRFKGWVSARTALASSLNVPAVRTLAMVSPDAFFQELQALGLELRESGGYYGLSLALGSSEVTLLQLANAYRALANGGRLSAVAPPLVRVKPQPPKWTRVVDPGAAFIVGDILSDPNARART
;
A
#
# COMPACT_ATOMS: atom_id res chain seq x y z
N GLY A 1 24.63 9.55 -42.97
CA GLY A 1 23.39 10.02 -42.35
C GLY A 1 23.45 9.85 -40.85
N THR A 2 23.62 10.91 -40.10
CA THR A 2 23.52 10.95 -38.64
C THR A 2 22.08 10.63 -38.27
N LEU A 3 21.82 9.47 -37.69
CA LEU A 3 20.56 9.16 -37.00
C LEU A 3 20.42 10.16 -35.86
N ALA A 4 19.54 11.16 -36.04
CA ALA A 4 19.15 12.02 -34.91
C ALA A 4 18.63 11.14 -33.80
N ARG A 5 19.33 11.12 -32.65
CA ARG A 5 18.81 10.51 -31.44
C ARG A 5 17.52 11.23 -31.08
N ARG A 6 16.37 10.58 -31.27
CA ARG A 6 15.11 11.09 -30.70
C ARG A 6 15.31 11.28 -29.21
N ALA A 7 15.00 12.47 -28.73
CA ALA A 7 14.93 12.68 -27.29
C ALA A 7 13.97 11.64 -26.71
N PHE A 8 14.37 10.99 -25.62
CA PHE A 8 13.52 10.04 -24.90
C PHE A 8 12.27 10.79 -24.44
N VAL A 9 11.11 10.43 -24.99
CA VAL A 9 9.84 10.92 -24.52
C VAL A 9 9.43 10.00 -23.38
N ALA A 10 9.21 10.56 -22.20
CA ALA A 10 8.95 9.80 -20.99
C ALA A 10 7.70 8.91 -21.04
N SER A 11 6.81 9.17 -22.01
CA SER A 11 5.61 8.39 -22.31
C SER A 11 5.82 7.27 -23.34
N GLU A 12 6.99 7.15 -23.95
CA GLU A 12 7.25 6.10 -24.93
C GLU A 12 7.50 4.73 -24.25
N GLY A 13 6.92 3.67 -24.82
CA GLY A 13 7.05 2.30 -24.33
C GLY A 13 5.99 1.91 -23.30
N ILE A 14 6.07 0.65 -22.84
CA ILE A 14 5.07 0.08 -21.94
C ILE A 14 5.35 0.34 -20.46
N ALA A 15 6.54 0.86 -20.10
CA ALA A 15 6.95 1.10 -18.69
C ALA A 15 7.94 2.27 -18.57
N PRO A 16 7.61 3.50 -19.00
CA PRO A 16 8.56 4.62 -19.05
C PRO A 16 9.11 5.00 -17.68
N HIS A 17 8.27 5.04 -16.63
CA HIS A 17 8.70 5.35 -15.28
C HIS A 17 9.69 4.31 -14.72
N PHE A 18 9.41 3.02 -14.93
CA PHE A 18 10.32 1.96 -14.50
C PHE A 18 11.62 1.95 -15.28
N ALA A 19 11.59 2.27 -16.56
CA ALA A 19 12.80 2.41 -17.39
C ALA A 19 13.73 3.50 -16.85
N ARG A 20 13.19 4.66 -16.47
CA ARG A 20 13.96 5.73 -15.80
C ARG A 20 14.58 5.25 -14.48
N ARG A 21 13.83 4.51 -13.68
CA ARG A 21 14.31 3.91 -12.42
C ARG A 21 15.43 2.89 -12.65
N ALA A 22 15.29 2.04 -13.68
CA ALA A 22 16.32 1.06 -14.06
C ALA A 22 17.61 1.74 -14.52
N LEU A 23 17.51 2.82 -15.30
CA LEU A 23 18.67 3.62 -15.73
C LEU A 23 19.34 4.32 -14.54
N ALA A 24 18.56 4.87 -13.61
CA ALA A 24 19.09 5.51 -12.41
C ALA A 24 19.81 4.52 -11.45
N ALA A 25 19.50 3.24 -11.55
CA ALA A 25 20.17 2.20 -10.77
C ALA A 25 21.56 1.82 -11.30
N LEU A 26 21.94 2.32 -12.49
CA LEU A 26 23.29 2.17 -13.02
C LEU A 26 24.24 3.15 -12.32
N SER A 27 25.45 2.70 -11.99
CA SER A 27 26.46 3.56 -11.38
C SER A 27 26.78 4.76 -12.28
N ALA A 28 26.81 5.96 -11.70
CA ALA A 28 27.26 7.16 -12.40
C ALA A 28 28.69 6.94 -12.95
N GLY A 29 28.87 7.15 -14.27
CA GLY A 29 30.15 6.97 -14.96
C GLY A 29 30.37 5.59 -15.60
N ALA A 30 29.47 4.62 -15.40
CA ALA A 30 29.51 3.37 -16.15
C ALA A 30 29.06 3.63 -17.60
N LEU A 31 29.73 2.97 -18.56
CA LEU A 31 29.25 2.93 -19.95
C LEU A 31 27.81 2.38 -19.93
N GLN A 32 26.87 3.17 -20.45
CA GLN A 32 25.48 2.75 -20.52
C GLN A 32 25.39 1.56 -21.50
N PRO A 33 24.97 0.37 -21.05
CA PRO A 33 24.82 -0.75 -21.93
C PRO A 33 23.72 -0.47 -22.97
N ALA A 34 23.91 -0.96 -24.19
CA ALA A 34 22.93 -0.82 -25.26
C ALA A 34 21.58 -1.52 -24.93
N ARG A 35 21.61 -2.46 -23.98
CA ARG A 35 20.44 -3.24 -23.55
C ARG A 35 20.49 -3.51 -22.05
N LEU A 36 19.36 -3.27 -21.37
CA LEU A 36 19.14 -3.61 -19.97
C LEU A 36 18.06 -4.69 -19.85
N THR A 37 18.31 -5.68 -19.04
CA THR A 37 17.30 -6.68 -18.68
C THR A 37 16.75 -6.35 -17.29
N THR A 38 15.44 -6.21 -17.17
CA THR A 38 14.72 -5.87 -15.97
C THR A 38 13.86 -7.04 -15.48
N THR A 39 13.35 -6.95 -14.25
CA THR A 39 12.47 -7.95 -13.63
C THR A 39 11.03 -7.89 -14.17
N LEU A 40 10.67 -6.85 -14.94
CA LEU A 40 9.33 -6.72 -15.49
C LEU A 40 8.96 -7.89 -16.42
N ARG A 41 7.74 -8.37 -16.28
CA ARG A 41 7.14 -9.36 -17.19
C ARG A 41 6.28 -8.66 -18.22
N ALA A 42 6.75 -8.58 -19.46
CA ALA A 42 6.10 -7.81 -20.52
C ALA A 42 4.59 -8.15 -20.73
N PRO A 43 4.14 -9.42 -20.71
CA PRO A 43 2.70 -9.71 -20.79
C PRO A 43 1.91 -9.12 -19.62
N LEU A 44 2.41 -9.25 -18.38
CA LEU A 44 1.76 -8.71 -17.19
C LEU A 44 1.75 -7.18 -17.20
N GLN A 45 2.86 -6.57 -17.65
CA GLN A 45 2.95 -5.11 -17.79
C GLN A 45 1.91 -4.57 -18.78
N ARG A 46 1.77 -5.21 -19.96
CA ARG A 46 0.76 -4.80 -20.94
C ARG A 46 -0.66 -4.96 -20.40
N PHE A 47 -0.93 -6.07 -19.72
CA PHE A 47 -2.21 -6.31 -19.07
C PHE A 47 -2.52 -5.22 -18.02
N ALA A 48 -1.55 -4.87 -17.16
CA ALA A 48 -1.72 -3.83 -16.16
C ALA A 48 -2.01 -2.45 -16.80
N VAL A 49 -1.30 -2.07 -17.87
CA VAL A 49 -1.55 -0.83 -18.60
C VAL A 49 -2.96 -0.81 -19.20
N GLN A 50 -3.37 -1.89 -19.86
CA GLN A 50 -4.70 -2.00 -20.45
C GLN A 50 -5.82 -1.94 -19.40
N THR A 51 -5.65 -2.67 -18.29
CA THR A 51 -6.60 -2.69 -17.19
C THR A 51 -6.76 -1.30 -16.57
N LEU A 52 -5.66 -0.59 -16.28
CA LEU A 52 -5.73 0.76 -15.75
C LEU A 52 -6.47 1.69 -16.71
N SER A 53 -6.11 1.65 -17.99
CA SER A 53 -6.75 2.50 -19.02
C SER A 53 -8.25 2.21 -19.16
N GLN A 54 -8.65 0.95 -19.09
CA GLN A 54 -10.05 0.56 -19.14
C GLN A 54 -10.81 1.09 -17.92
N GLN A 55 -10.31 0.86 -16.71
CA GLN A 55 -10.96 1.34 -15.47
C GLN A 55 -11.12 2.86 -15.45
N LEU A 56 -10.12 3.60 -15.92
CA LEU A 56 -10.20 5.06 -15.96
C LEU A 56 -11.23 5.56 -16.97
N ARG A 57 -11.41 4.87 -18.11
CA ARG A 57 -12.48 5.19 -19.07
C ARG A 57 -13.86 4.90 -18.47
N GLU A 58 -14.04 3.82 -17.75
CA GLU A 58 -15.28 3.47 -17.04
C GLU A 58 -15.62 4.49 -15.94
N LEU A 59 -14.59 5.11 -15.35
CA LEU A 59 -14.72 6.17 -14.35
C LEU A 59 -14.78 7.59 -14.97
N ALA A 60 -14.84 7.71 -16.29
CA ALA A 60 -14.94 9.01 -16.96
C ALA A 60 -16.15 9.80 -16.43
N GLY A 61 -15.94 11.09 -16.13
CA GLY A 61 -16.95 11.95 -15.53
C GLY A 61 -17.07 11.85 -13.99
N ARG A 62 -16.32 10.96 -13.33
CA ARG A 62 -16.29 10.83 -11.88
C ARG A 62 -15.10 11.53 -11.21
N ASN A 63 -14.47 12.47 -11.91
CA ASN A 63 -13.29 13.20 -11.45
C ASN A 63 -12.08 12.28 -11.11
N VAL A 64 -11.96 11.15 -11.79
CA VAL A 64 -10.82 10.23 -11.71
C VAL A 64 -10.05 10.31 -13.03
N GLN A 65 -8.82 10.82 -13.00
CA GLN A 65 -8.04 11.11 -14.22
C GLN A 65 -6.78 10.27 -14.33
N ASP A 66 -6.29 9.70 -13.24
CA ASP A 66 -5.05 8.92 -13.23
C ASP A 66 -5.08 7.83 -12.17
N GLY A 67 -4.11 6.92 -12.27
CA GLY A 67 -3.92 5.81 -11.34
C GLY A 67 -2.55 5.17 -11.53
N ALA A 68 -2.23 4.24 -10.65
CA ALA A 68 -0.99 3.49 -10.70
C ALA A 68 -1.21 2.02 -10.33
N ILE A 69 -0.36 1.14 -10.87
CA ILE A 69 -0.33 -0.27 -10.55
C ILE A 69 1.12 -0.69 -10.31
N VAL A 70 1.36 -1.40 -9.22
CA VAL A 70 2.62 -2.11 -8.97
C VAL A 70 2.31 -3.56 -8.61
N VAL A 71 3.06 -4.49 -9.18
CA VAL A 71 2.97 -5.92 -8.87
C VAL A 71 4.34 -6.41 -8.39
N LEU A 72 4.38 -6.98 -7.19
CA LEU A 72 5.56 -7.56 -6.58
C LEU A 72 5.43 -9.07 -6.50
N ASP A 73 6.52 -9.77 -6.76
CA ASP A 73 6.62 -11.20 -6.45
C ASP A 73 6.75 -11.39 -4.93
N ASN A 74 5.89 -12.23 -4.35
CA ASN A 74 5.88 -12.43 -2.91
C ASN A 74 7.19 -13.04 -2.39
N ALA A 75 7.77 -13.99 -3.10
CA ALA A 75 8.95 -14.72 -2.66
C ALA A 75 10.24 -13.91 -2.83
N SER A 76 10.45 -13.31 -4.00
CA SER A 76 11.71 -12.63 -4.34
C SER A 76 11.70 -11.13 -4.04
N GLY A 77 10.53 -10.48 -4.03
CA GLY A 77 10.40 -9.03 -3.99
C GLY A 77 10.67 -8.36 -5.32
N GLU A 78 10.78 -9.11 -6.40
CA GLU A 78 10.95 -8.56 -7.75
C GLU A 78 9.71 -7.78 -8.19
N VAL A 79 9.95 -6.67 -8.89
CA VAL A 79 8.89 -5.89 -9.52
C VAL A 79 8.52 -6.56 -10.83
N LEU A 80 7.30 -7.09 -10.93
CA LEU A 80 6.79 -7.80 -12.10
C LEU A 80 6.02 -6.89 -13.06
N ALA A 81 5.37 -5.84 -12.55
CA ALA A 81 4.73 -4.78 -13.32
C ALA A 81 4.81 -3.44 -12.60
N TRP A 82 4.90 -2.35 -13.37
CA TRP A 82 4.98 -0.98 -12.88
C TRP A 82 4.30 -0.03 -13.85
N VAL A 83 3.15 0.46 -13.49
CA VAL A 83 2.40 1.48 -14.22
C VAL A 83 2.34 2.72 -13.34
N GLY A 84 3.15 3.72 -13.62
CA GLY A 84 3.27 4.93 -12.80
C GLY A 84 2.20 5.98 -13.10
N SER A 85 1.56 5.89 -14.27
CA SER A 85 0.50 6.80 -14.72
C SER A 85 -0.27 6.15 -15.85
N SER A 86 -1.47 6.65 -16.12
CA SER A 86 -2.28 6.30 -17.30
C SER A 86 -1.76 6.88 -18.62
N GLY A 87 -0.68 7.65 -18.58
CA GLY A 87 -0.08 8.26 -19.75
C GLY A 87 -0.99 9.33 -20.39
N GLU A 88 -1.50 9.07 -21.59
CA GLU A 88 -2.30 10.05 -22.36
C GLU A 88 -3.64 10.43 -21.69
N LEU A 89 -4.18 9.62 -20.79
CA LEU A 89 -5.40 9.96 -20.04
C LEU A 89 -5.11 10.91 -18.88
N SER A 90 -3.85 11.06 -18.47
CA SER A 90 -3.42 11.87 -17.33
C SER A 90 -2.96 13.27 -17.79
N ARG A 91 -3.33 14.30 -17.02
CA ARG A 91 -2.73 15.65 -17.16
C ARG A 91 -1.35 15.76 -16.54
N ALA A 92 -0.91 14.74 -15.79
CA ALA A 92 0.34 14.69 -15.07
C ALA A 92 1.10 13.37 -15.36
N GLY A 93 1.12 12.92 -16.61
CA GLY A 93 1.68 11.63 -17.04
C GLY A 93 3.16 11.42 -16.69
N GLU A 94 3.89 12.50 -16.41
CA GLU A 94 5.29 12.44 -15.96
C GLU A 94 5.44 12.06 -14.48
N VAL A 95 4.39 12.21 -13.67
CA VAL A 95 4.40 11.84 -12.25
C VAL A 95 4.34 10.33 -12.11
N ASP A 96 5.33 9.75 -11.45
CA ASP A 96 5.31 8.34 -11.07
C ASP A 96 4.48 8.15 -9.80
N ALA A 97 3.20 7.84 -9.97
CA ALA A 97 2.27 7.67 -8.84
C ALA A 97 2.54 6.40 -8.00
N VAL A 98 3.43 5.49 -8.45
CA VAL A 98 3.92 4.39 -7.60
C VAL A 98 4.85 4.93 -6.50
N LEU A 99 5.57 6.02 -6.77
CA LEU A 99 6.48 6.66 -5.84
C LEU A 99 5.92 7.95 -5.21
N ALA A 100 4.90 8.54 -5.81
CA ALA A 100 4.26 9.72 -5.24
C ALA A 100 3.60 9.38 -3.90
N ARG A 101 3.82 10.22 -2.90
CA ARG A 101 3.22 10.04 -1.57
C ARG A 101 1.74 10.40 -1.62
N ARG A 102 0.92 9.52 -1.08
CA ARG A 102 -0.54 9.67 -0.98
C ARG A 102 -1.03 9.09 0.33
N GLN A 103 -2.14 9.59 0.82
CA GLN A 103 -2.81 9.01 1.98
C GLN A 103 -3.32 7.60 1.65
N PRO A 104 -2.88 6.56 2.37
CA PRO A 104 -3.28 5.18 2.14
C PRO A 104 -4.73 4.92 2.60
N GLY A 105 -5.30 5.79 3.42
CA GLY A 105 -6.64 5.63 3.93
C GLY A 105 -6.81 4.33 4.71
N SER A 106 -7.95 3.68 4.53
CA SER A 106 -8.31 2.44 5.21
C SER A 106 -7.41 1.25 4.91
N THR A 107 -6.50 1.36 3.95
CA THR A 107 -5.53 0.28 3.67
C THR A 107 -4.51 0.07 4.79
N LEU A 108 -4.43 0.95 5.78
CA LEU A 108 -3.61 0.74 6.98
C LEU A 108 -4.31 -0.12 8.05
N LYS A 109 -5.63 -0.25 8.02
CA LYS A 109 -6.40 -1.00 9.04
C LYS A 109 -5.92 -2.44 9.22
N PRO A 110 -5.59 -3.23 8.18
CA PRO A 110 -5.08 -4.59 8.36
C PRO A 110 -3.87 -4.67 9.28
N PHE A 111 -2.94 -3.72 9.20
CA PHE A 111 -1.75 -3.66 10.06
C PHE A 111 -2.11 -3.30 11.50
N LEU A 112 -3.03 -2.36 11.69
CA LEU A 112 -3.54 -2.00 13.02
C LEU A 112 -4.20 -3.19 13.71
N TYR A 113 -5.08 -3.91 13.03
CA TYR A 113 -5.70 -5.09 13.59
C TYR A 113 -4.71 -6.22 13.82
N ALA A 114 -3.70 -6.38 12.94
CA ALA A 114 -2.62 -7.35 13.15
C ALA A 114 -1.85 -7.05 14.44
N GLN A 115 -1.51 -5.79 14.69
CA GLN A 115 -0.84 -5.37 15.93
C GLN A 115 -1.72 -5.62 17.16
N ALA A 116 -3.00 -5.21 17.12
CA ALA A 116 -3.92 -5.41 18.24
C ALA A 116 -4.14 -6.91 18.57
N LEU A 117 -4.14 -7.77 17.55
CA LEU A 117 -4.18 -9.23 17.70
C LEU A 117 -2.88 -9.76 18.34
N ALA A 118 -1.72 -9.32 17.84
CA ALA A 118 -0.40 -9.72 18.34
C ALA A 118 -0.21 -9.32 19.81
N GLU A 119 -0.66 -8.11 20.18
CA GLU A 119 -0.62 -7.61 21.55
C GLU A 119 -1.72 -8.22 22.47
N ARG A 120 -2.55 -9.11 21.93
CA ARG A 120 -3.67 -9.74 22.67
C ARG A 120 -4.66 -8.73 23.23
N ARG A 121 -4.79 -7.55 22.61
CA ARG A 121 -5.82 -6.55 22.96
C ARG A 121 -7.20 -7.02 22.55
N LEU A 122 -7.28 -7.82 21.47
CA LEU A 122 -8.52 -8.39 20.96
C LEU A 122 -8.25 -9.73 20.24
N THR A 123 -9.31 -10.45 19.95
CA THR A 123 -9.36 -11.61 19.07
C THR A 123 -10.26 -11.28 17.88
N ALA A 124 -10.29 -12.14 16.86
CA ALA A 124 -11.21 -11.97 15.73
C ALA A 124 -12.69 -11.91 16.14
N ALA A 125 -13.05 -12.56 17.27
CA ALA A 125 -14.40 -12.61 17.79
C ALA A 125 -14.72 -11.50 18.82
N SER A 126 -13.72 -10.73 19.26
CA SER A 126 -13.92 -9.64 20.21
C SER A 126 -14.92 -8.64 19.67
N LEU A 127 -15.89 -8.24 20.48
CA LEU A 127 -16.89 -7.24 20.12
C LEU A 127 -16.30 -5.84 20.31
N ILE A 128 -16.48 -5.00 19.30
CA ILE A 128 -16.10 -3.59 19.30
C ILE A 128 -17.37 -2.79 19.04
N ASP A 129 -17.57 -1.75 19.84
CA ASP A 129 -18.73 -0.88 19.72
C ASP A 129 -18.57 0.07 18.52
N ASP A 130 -19.46 -0.07 17.54
CA ASP A 130 -19.61 0.83 16.40
C ASP A 130 -20.79 1.77 16.64
N SER A 131 -20.62 2.70 17.57
CA SER A 131 -21.58 3.76 17.94
C SER A 131 -20.91 5.12 17.88
N PRO A 132 -21.69 6.23 17.89
CA PRO A 132 -21.12 7.56 17.96
C PRO A 132 -20.08 7.69 19.06
N ALA A 133 -18.90 8.16 18.72
CA ALA A 133 -17.79 8.27 19.66
C ALA A 133 -17.29 9.73 19.72
N HIS A 134 -17.09 10.21 20.95
CA HIS A 134 -16.52 11.51 21.25
C HIS A 134 -15.26 11.27 22.07
N ILE A 135 -14.10 11.30 21.40
CA ILE A 135 -12.84 10.91 22.02
C ILE A 135 -12.04 12.16 22.33
N ALA A 136 -11.79 12.44 23.62
CA ALA A 136 -10.95 13.54 24.02
C ALA A 136 -9.48 13.25 23.63
N THR A 137 -8.85 14.20 22.95
CA THR A 137 -7.45 14.16 22.57
C THR A 137 -6.75 15.45 22.99
N ALA A 138 -5.43 15.48 22.98
CA ALA A 138 -4.66 16.69 23.26
C ALA A 138 -5.01 17.85 22.31
N GLY A 139 -5.45 17.56 21.08
CA GLY A 139 -5.86 18.54 20.07
C GLY A 139 -7.35 18.91 20.12
N GLY A 140 -8.12 18.40 21.10
CA GLY A 140 -9.57 18.61 21.22
C GLY A 140 -10.38 17.33 21.05
N LEU A 141 -11.66 17.51 20.75
CA LEU A 141 -12.60 16.40 20.62
C LEU A 141 -12.50 15.78 19.21
N TYR A 142 -12.16 14.49 19.13
CA TYR A 142 -12.15 13.72 17.88
C TYR A 142 -13.44 12.90 17.76
N ILE A 143 -14.20 13.12 16.68
CA ILE A 143 -15.50 12.50 16.41
C ILE A 143 -15.39 11.68 15.12
N PRO A 144 -15.00 10.39 15.19
CA PRO A 144 -14.93 9.55 14.00
C PRO A 144 -16.32 9.19 13.49
N GLN A 145 -16.46 9.10 12.17
CA GLN A 145 -17.71 8.67 11.52
C GLN A 145 -17.41 7.56 10.52
N ASN A 146 -18.35 6.63 10.33
CA ASN A 146 -18.31 5.67 9.26
C ASN A 146 -18.59 6.36 7.91
N TYR A 147 -18.15 5.75 6.81
CA TYR A 147 -18.29 6.33 5.47
C TYR A 147 -19.75 6.56 5.08
N ASP A 148 -20.64 5.63 5.46
CA ASP A 148 -22.09 5.69 5.20
C ASP A 148 -22.88 6.49 6.26
N LEU A 149 -22.19 7.10 7.25
CA LEU A 149 -22.75 7.82 8.39
C LEU A 149 -23.70 6.96 9.25
N ARG A 150 -23.63 5.64 9.13
CA ARG A 150 -24.44 4.69 9.90
C ARG A 150 -23.56 3.91 10.87
N PHE A 151 -24.14 3.53 11.99
CA PHE A 151 -23.50 2.72 13.02
C PHE A 151 -24.15 1.35 13.08
N LYS A 152 -23.32 0.33 13.32
CA LYS A 152 -23.76 -1.08 13.32
C LYS A 152 -23.93 -1.65 14.74
N GLY A 153 -23.64 -0.85 15.80
CA GLY A 153 -23.64 -1.31 17.18
C GLY A 153 -22.45 -2.26 17.46
N TRP A 154 -22.67 -3.28 18.26
CA TRP A 154 -21.64 -4.25 18.60
C TRP A 154 -21.31 -5.15 17.40
N VAL A 155 -20.11 -5.08 16.91
CA VAL A 155 -19.61 -5.89 15.79
C VAL A 155 -18.35 -6.65 16.20
N SER A 156 -18.13 -7.84 15.63
CA SER A 156 -16.87 -8.54 15.86
C SER A 156 -15.70 -7.81 15.19
N ALA A 157 -14.48 -7.96 15.73
CA ALA A 157 -13.27 -7.42 15.11
C ALA A 157 -13.12 -7.93 13.67
N ARG A 158 -13.52 -9.19 13.38
CA ARG A 158 -13.60 -9.76 12.04
C ARG A 158 -14.48 -8.89 11.11
N THR A 159 -15.71 -8.63 11.51
CA THR A 159 -16.66 -7.83 10.72
C THR A 159 -16.18 -6.38 10.60
N ALA A 160 -15.67 -5.80 11.68
CA ALA A 160 -15.16 -4.43 11.69
C ALA A 160 -14.02 -4.22 10.68
N LEU A 161 -13.06 -5.14 10.63
CA LEU A 161 -11.96 -5.09 9.65
C LEU A 161 -12.45 -5.36 8.23
N ALA A 162 -13.20 -6.44 8.02
CA ALA A 162 -13.67 -6.86 6.70
C ALA A 162 -14.58 -5.82 6.03
N SER A 163 -15.40 -5.12 6.82
CA SER A 163 -16.28 -4.02 6.36
C SER A 163 -15.61 -2.65 6.42
N SER A 164 -14.35 -2.59 6.85
CA SER A 164 -13.58 -1.34 6.93
C SER A 164 -14.25 -0.24 7.77
N LEU A 165 -14.94 -0.60 8.87
CA LEU A 165 -15.62 0.36 9.73
C LEU A 165 -14.60 1.33 10.37
N ASN A 166 -14.95 2.61 10.43
CA ASN A 166 -14.03 3.64 10.90
C ASN A 166 -14.00 3.74 12.42
N VAL A 167 -15.17 3.77 13.07
CA VAL A 167 -15.26 3.92 14.53
C VAL A 167 -14.58 2.76 15.25
N PRO A 168 -14.81 1.48 14.89
CA PRO A 168 -14.09 0.35 15.46
C PRO A 168 -12.58 0.42 15.27
N ALA A 169 -12.10 0.90 14.09
CA ALA A 169 -10.67 1.07 13.83
C ALA A 169 -10.05 2.13 14.76
N VAL A 170 -10.72 3.26 14.95
CA VAL A 170 -10.26 4.32 15.87
C VAL A 170 -10.23 3.82 17.32
N ARG A 171 -11.25 3.08 17.76
CA ARG A 171 -11.26 2.44 19.08
C ARG A 171 -10.12 1.43 19.24
N THR A 172 -9.85 0.65 18.20
CA THR A 172 -8.71 -0.30 18.19
C THR A 172 -7.37 0.46 18.31
N LEU A 173 -7.20 1.58 17.59
CA LEU A 173 -6.00 2.40 17.74
C LEU A 173 -5.86 3.00 19.14
N ALA A 174 -6.95 3.40 19.77
CA ALA A 174 -6.92 3.87 21.15
C ALA A 174 -6.45 2.79 22.15
N MET A 175 -6.72 1.50 21.87
CA MET A 175 -6.21 0.38 22.69
C MET A 175 -4.71 0.11 22.47
N VAL A 176 -4.23 0.30 21.25
CA VAL A 176 -2.82 0.05 20.84
C VAL A 176 -1.94 1.26 21.15
N SER A 177 -2.41 2.43 20.97
CA SER A 177 -1.85 3.78 20.96
C SER A 177 -1.30 4.22 19.57
N PRO A 178 -1.42 5.52 19.24
CA PRO A 178 -0.88 6.05 17.98
C PRO A 178 0.63 5.87 17.83
N ASP A 179 1.41 6.01 18.90
CA ASP A 179 2.86 5.87 18.86
C ASP A 179 3.29 4.43 18.65
N ALA A 180 2.64 3.46 19.29
CA ALA A 180 2.92 2.04 19.06
C ALA A 180 2.59 1.64 17.61
N PHE A 181 1.47 2.11 17.08
CA PHE A 181 1.11 1.83 15.69
C PHE A 181 2.05 2.53 14.70
N PHE A 182 2.49 3.74 15.00
CA PHE A 182 3.53 4.41 14.21
C PHE A 182 4.82 3.58 14.13
N GLN A 183 5.29 3.02 15.25
CA GLN A 183 6.48 2.15 15.28
C GLN A 183 6.28 0.89 14.44
N GLU A 184 5.10 0.27 14.50
CA GLU A 184 4.76 -0.89 13.66
C GLU A 184 4.79 -0.55 12.17
N LEU A 185 4.23 0.59 11.77
CA LEU A 185 4.26 1.05 10.38
C LEU A 185 5.69 1.33 9.90
N GLN A 186 6.54 1.90 10.75
CA GLN A 186 7.97 2.09 10.44
C GLN A 186 8.68 0.74 10.26
N ALA A 187 8.43 -0.24 11.13
CA ALA A 187 9.00 -1.58 11.00
C ALA A 187 8.55 -2.28 9.71
N LEU A 188 7.35 -1.99 9.22
CA LEU A 188 6.83 -2.44 7.93
C LEU A 188 7.42 -1.69 6.72
N GLY A 189 8.33 -0.73 6.93
CA GLY A 189 8.97 0.05 5.88
C GLY A 189 8.10 1.18 5.32
N LEU A 190 7.07 1.57 6.06
CA LEU A 190 6.26 2.74 5.74
C LEU A 190 6.91 3.97 6.39
N GLU A 191 7.66 4.74 5.62
CA GLU A 191 8.39 5.92 6.10
C GLU A 191 7.43 7.11 6.30
N LEU A 192 6.79 7.18 7.46
CA LEU A 192 5.96 8.31 7.83
C LEU A 192 6.84 9.52 8.19
N ARG A 193 6.40 10.74 7.83
CA ARG A 193 7.18 11.97 8.04
C ARG A 193 7.13 12.46 9.47
N GLU A 194 5.96 12.32 10.12
CA GLU A 194 5.69 12.84 11.45
C GLU A 194 5.52 11.70 12.46
N SER A 195 5.50 12.01 13.73
CA SER A 195 5.34 11.04 14.81
C SER A 195 3.89 10.52 14.96
N GLY A 196 3.70 9.43 15.68
CA GLY A 196 2.38 8.90 16.01
C GLY A 196 1.50 9.93 16.72
N GLY A 197 2.07 10.70 17.65
CA GLY A 197 1.36 11.76 18.36
C GLY A 197 0.88 12.89 17.44
N TYR A 198 1.62 13.21 16.39
CA TYR A 198 1.18 14.20 15.39
C TYR A 198 -0.07 13.74 14.62
N TYR A 199 -0.08 12.49 14.17
CA TYR A 199 -1.24 11.93 13.48
C TYR A 199 -2.41 11.64 14.42
N GLY A 200 -2.12 11.32 15.68
CA GLY A 200 -3.13 10.97 16.66
C GLY A 200 -4.02 9.80 16.20
N LEU A 201 -5.28 9.84 16.59
CA LEU A 201 -6.25 8.78 16.27
C LEU A 201 -6.62 8.72 14.79
N SER A 202 -6.37 9.78 14.01
CA SER A 202 -6.62 9.78 12.56
C SER A 202 -5.70 8.81 11.81
N LEU A 203 -4.60 8.37 12.43
CA LEU A 203 -3.70 7.37 11.85
C LEU A 203 -4.41 6.03 11.57
N ALA A 204 -5.43 5.67 12.37
CA ALA A 204 -6.28 4.50 12.11
C ALA A 204 -6.98 4.55 10.75
N LEU A 205 -7.20 5.75 10.23
CA LEU A 205 -7.88 6.02 8.97
C LEU A 205 -6.92 6.42 7.86
N GLY A 206 -5.60 6.30 8.09
CA GLY A 206 -4.57 6.53 7.10
C GLY A 206 -4.33 7.99 6.76
N SER A 207 -4.31 8.88 7.75
CA SER A 207 -4.00 10.31 7.58
C SER A 207 -2.54 10.60 7.24
N SER A 208 -1.65 9.61 7.31
CA SER A 208 -0.24 9.71 6.90
C SER A 208 -0.10 9.59 5.37
N GLU A 209 1.07 9.96 4.85
CA GLU A 209 1.38 9.78 3.43
C GLU A 209 2.45 8.72 3.23
N VAL A 210 2.21 7.78 2.32
CA VAL A 210 3.14 6.71 1.93
C VAL A 210 3.17 6.55 0.42
N THR A 211 4.15 5.82 -0.11
CA THR A 211 4.17 5.45 -1.53
C THR A 211 3.41 4.14 -1.75
N LEU A 212 2.87 3.95 -2.95
CA LEU A 212 2.23 2.69 -3.32
C LEU A 212 3.21 1.51 -3.25
N LEU A 213 4.49 1.73 -3.59
CA LEU A 213 5.53 0.70 -3.48
C LEU A 213 5.76 0.25 -2.04
N GLN A 214 5.88 1.20 -1.09
CA GLN A 214 6.00 0.89 0.34
C GLN A 214 4.79 0.10 0.84
N LEU A 215 3.59 0.57 0.50
CA LEU A 215 2.35 -0.08 0.90
C LEU A 215 2.25 -1.51 0.34
N ALA A 216 2.54 -1.70 -0.94
CA ALA A 216 2.54 -3.03 -1.57
C ALA A 216 3.54 -3.98 -0.89
N ASN A 217 4.74 -3.47 -0.51
CA ASN A 217 5.74 -4.28 0.20
C ASN A 217 5.31 -4.61 1.64
N ALA A 218 4.60 -3.72 2.32
CA ALA A 218 4.01 -3.99 3.63
C ALA A 218 2.95 -5.11 3.54
N TYR A 219 2.08 -5.08 2.54
CA TYR A 219 1.14 -6.17 2.27
C TYR A 219 1.83 -7.48 1.90
N ARG A 220 2.96 -7.41 1.19
CA ARG A 220 3.80 -8.56 0.92
C ARG A 220 4.32 -9.20 2.22
N ALA A 221 4.59 -8.42 3.26
CA ALA A 221 4.94 -8.97 4.57
C ALA A 221 3.80 -9.81 5.17
N LEU A 222 2.54 -9.36 5.08
CA LEU A 222 1.38 -10.18 5.50
C LEU A 222 1.30 -11.48 4.69
N ALA A 223 1.46 -11.42 3.37
CA ALA A 223 1.45 -12.60 2.49
C ALA A 223 2.58 -13.60 2.78
N ASN A 224 3.67 -13.16 3.41
CA ASN A 224 4.80 -13.99 3.83
C ASN A 224 4.78 -14.33 5.34
N GLY A 225 3.61 -14.37 5.95
CA GLY A 225 3.43 -14.73 7.35
C GLY A 225 4.13 -13.78 8.32
N GLY A 226 4.10 -12.50 8.03
CA GLY A 226 4.67 -11.43 8.86
C GLY A 226 6.15 -11.17 8.66
N ARG A 227 6.76 -11.68 7.58
CA ARG A 227 8.18 -11.46 7.26
C ARG A 227 8.32 -10.43 6.13
N LEU A 228 9.08 -9.37 6.39
CA LEU A 228 9.44 -8.34 5.44
C LEU A 228 10.82 -8.58 4.85
N SER A 229 11.00 -8.28 3.58
CA SER A 229 12.31 -8.06 2.95
C SER A 229 12.25 -6.84 2.03
N ALA A 230 13.39 -6.28 1.69
CA ALA A 230 13.45 -5.18 0.72
C ALA A 230 12.88 -5.60 -0.64
N VAL A 231 12.32 -4.63 -1.36
CA VAL A 231 12.00 -4.79 -2.79
C VAL A 231 13.29 -5.04 -3.56
N ALA A 232 13.28 -6.01 -4.47
CA ALA A 232 14.45 -6.35 -5.26
C ALA A 232 14.87 -5.18 -6.18
N PRO A 233 16.15 -5.07 -6.53
CA PRO A 233 16.62 -4.09 -7.50
C PRO A 233 15.91 -4.26 -8.86
N PRO A 234 15.76 -3.16 -9.64
CA PRO A 234 15.01 -3.20 -10.90
C PRO A 234 15.68 -4.01 -12.02
N LEU A 235 16.98 -4.26 -11.91
CA LEU A 235 17.75 -4.98 -12.92
C LEU A 235 17.96 -6.44 -12.52
N VAL A 236 17.83 -7.35 -13.47
CA VAL A 236 18.15 -8.77 -13.29
C VAL A 236 19.64 -8.92 -12.99
N ARG A 237 19.95 -9.58 -11.88
CA ARG A 237 21.32 -9.88 -11.49
C ARG A 237 21.74 -11.23 -12.07
N VAL A 238 23.00 -11.32 -12.49
CA VAL A 238 23.60 -12.59 -12.95
C VAL A 238 23.60 -13.65 -11.82
N LYS A 239 23.76 -13.20 -10.57
CA LYS A 239 23.64 -14.03 -9.36
C LYS A 239 22.59 -13.41 -8.44
N PRO A 240 21.33 -13.86 -8.49
CA PRO A 240 20.30 -13.41 -7.56
C PRO A 240 20.73 -13.72 -6.13
N GLN A 241 20.58 -12.74 -5.25
CA GLN A 241 20.75 -12.96 -3.81
C GLN A 241 19.39 -13.26 -3.19
N PRO A 242 19.27 -14.26 -2.32
CA PRO A 242 18.03 -14.53 -1.63
C PRO A 242 17.63 -13.33 -0.77
N PRO A 243 16.33 -13.06 -0.63
CA PRO A 243 15.84 -11.97 0.22
C PRO A 243 16.30 -12.18 1.67
N LYS A 244 16.73 -11.09 2.31
CA LYS A 244 16.97 -11.08 3.76
C LYS A 244 15.64 -10.79 4.46
N TRP A 245 15.09 -11.81 5.10
CA TRP A 245 13.80 -11.73 5.77
C TRP A 245 13.94 -11.29 7.23
N THR A 246 13.15 -10.33 7.64
CA THR A 246 13.00 -9.87 9.02
C THR A 246 11.55 -10.05 9.44
N ARG A 247 11.29 -10.62 10.62
CA ARG A 247 9.93 -10.69 11.16
C ARG A 247 9.53 -9.33 11.69
N VAL A 248 8.41 -8.82 11.18
CA VAL A 248 7.87 -7.50 11.54
C VAL A 248 6.42 -7.59 12.02
N VAL A 249 5.69 -8.67 11.68
CA VAL A 249 4.34 -8.93 12.18
C VAL A 249 4.32 -10.33 12.80
N ASP A 250 3.54 -10.52 13.84
CA ASP A 250 3.28 -11.84 14.43
C ASP A 250 2.64 -12.77 13.39
N PRO A 251 3.13 -14.02 13.25
CA PRO A 251 2.64 -14.93 12.22
C PRO A 251 1.17 -15.33 12.40
N GLY A 252 0.70 -15.46 13.64
CA GLY A 252 -0.70 -15.76 13.95
C GLY A 252 -1.59 -14.58 13.59
N ALA A 253 -1.17 -13.35 13.91
CA ALA A 253 -1.88 -12.14 13.55
C ALA A 253 -1.93 -11.95 12.02
N ALA A 254 -0.82 -12.17 11.31
CA ALA A 254 -0.77 -12.12 9.85
C ALA A 254 -1.74 -13.14 9.21
N PHE A 255 -1.79 -14.38 9.76
CA PHE A 255 -2.73 -15.41 9.32
C PHE A 255 -4.19 -14.97 9.54
N ILE A 256 -4.54 -14.52 10.76
CA ILE A 256 -5.90 -14.12 11.10
C ILE A 256 -6.37 -12.95 10.22
N VAL A 257 -5.52 -11.94 10.02
CA VAL A 257 -5.84 -10.81 9.13
C VAL A 257 -6.02 -11.26 7.69
N GLY A 258 -5.15 -12.14 7.19
CA GLY A 258 -5.28 -12.72 5.85
C GLY A 258 -6.58 -13.50 5.68
N ASP A 259 -6.96 -14.30 6.67
CA ASP A 259 -8.22 -15.05 6.71
C ASP A 259 -9.44 -14.11 6.68
N ILE A 260 -9.43 -13.06 7.50
CA ILE A 260 -10.51 -12.05 7.52
C ILE A 260 -10.67 -11.37 6.15
N LEU A 261 -9.57 -10.96 5.54
CA LEU A 261 -9.60 -10.23 4.26
C LEU A 261 -10.03 -11.12 3.09
N SER A 262 -9.78 -12.42 3.16
CA SER A 262 -10.16 -13.39 2.12
C SER A 262 -11.60 -13.86 2.23
N ASP A 263 -12.27 -13.65 3.38
CA ASP A 263 -13.61 -14.13 3.65
C ASP A 263 -14.68 -13.12 3.19
N PRO A 264 -15.42 -13.40 2.09
CA PRO A 264 -16.48 -12.50 1.65
C PRO A 264 -17.67 -12.43 2.63
N ASN A 265 -17.86 -13.48 3.48
CA ASN A 265 -18.94 -13.52 4.46
C ASN A 265 -18.64 -12.73 5.73
N ALA A 266 -17.36 -12.33 5.94
CA ALA A 266 -16.99 -11.48 7.06
C ALA A 266 -17.51 -10.05 6.93
N ARG A 267 -17.85 -9.63 5.71
CA ARG A 267 -18.33 -8.27 5.44
C ARG A 267 -19.78 -8.11 5.90
N ALA A 268 -20.07 -7.05 6.64
CA ALA A 268 -21.44 -6.67 6.91
C ALA A 268 -22.15 -6.34 5.59
N ARG A 269 -23.32 -6.92 5.36
CA ARG A 269 -24.15 -6.52 4.25
C ARG A 269 -24.58 -5.06 4.49
N THR A 270 -24.19 -4.18 3.59
CA THR A 270 -24.57 -2.76 3.59
C THR A 270 -25.97 -2.59 3.04
#